data_37abfeee37ec12a63f64280a452cb559
#
_entry.id   37abfeee37ec12a63f64280a452cb559
#
_cell.length_a   1.000
_cell.length_b   1.000
_cell.length_c   1.000
_cell.angle_alpha   90.00
_cell.angle_beta   90.00
_cell.angle_gamma   90.00
#
_symmetry.space_group_name_H-M   'P 1'
#
loop_
_entity.id
_entity.type
_entity.pdbx_description
1 polymer ?
#
loop_
_entity_poly.entity_id
_entity_poly.type
_entity_poly.pdbx_seq_one_letter_code
_entity_poly.pdbx_strand_id
1 'polypeptide(L)'
;YFNEFENSGEKQDETKKQDTTQDGSQKVDENANNGADSQSNKDQQATNLSELEKKQFEEQKEKTEQVYSEVMGKSEKSNIQDDIRINMDKDYQYVQISMNGALLFDSGTATIKKSTLPLLSKVGDILKMYDGKMIKIEGHTDNVPISGGIYKNNMWLSTARATEVFEYFVHTKKLKAKYLEPTGRAAYEPVASNKNQKGRAQNR
;
A
#
# COMPACT_ATOMS: atom_id res chain seq x y z
N TYR A 1 -2.56 -4.87 0.17
CA TYR A 1 -1.39 -4.12 0.65
C TYR A 1 -1.65 -3.61 2.06
N PHE A 2 -0.64 -3.69 2.87
CA PHE A 2 -0.63 -3.28 4.25
C PHE A 2 0.59 -2.37 4.46
N ASN A 3 0.38 -1.10 4.75
CA ASN A 3 1.45 -0.12 4.94
C ASN A 3 1.49 0.33 6.40
N GLU A 4 2.62 0.16 7.06
CA GLU A 4 2.80 0.47 8.47
C GLU A 4 3.25 1.93 8.74
N PHE A 5 3.59 2.69 7.68
CA PHE A 5 4.36 3.92 7.78
C PHE A 5 3.66 5.15 7.18
N GLU A 6 2.64 5.68 7.84
CA GLU A 6 2.33 7.11 7.70
C GLU A 6 2.71 7.84 8.99
N ASN A 7 3.74 8.64 8.86
CA ASN A 7 4.21 9.53 9.91
C ASN A 7 3.23 10.72 10.01
N SER A 8 2.54 10.83 11.13
CA SER A 8 1.69 11.98 11.46
C SER A 8 2.57 13.21 11.77
N GLY A 9 2.95 13.93 10.71
CA GLY A 9 3.52 15.26 10.83
C GLY A 9 2.42 16.30 10.85
N GLU A 10 2.12 16.84 12.02
CA GLU A 10 1.30 18.05 12.17
C GLU A 10 1.93 19.21 11.42
N LYS A 11 1.22 19.74 10.43
CA LYS A 11 1.52 21.05 9.85
C LYS A 11 0.73 22.10 10.62
N GLN A 12 1.45 22.92 11.36
CA GLN A 12 0.91 24.20 11.80
C GLN A 12 0.92 25.20 10.64
N ASP A 13 -0.26 25.73 10.38
CA ASP A 13 -0.57 26.80 9.44
C ASP A 13 -0.29 28.14 10.12
N GLU A 14 0.59 28.98 9.56
CA GLU A 14 0.59 30.40 9.84
C GLU A 14 0.77 31.24 8.58
N THR A 15 -0.38 31.74 8.13
CA THR A 15 -0.49 32.88 7.21
C THR A 15 -0.01 34.16 7.85
N LYS A 16 0.86 34.96 7.16
CA LYS A 16 0.71 36.42 7.08
C LYS A 16 1.42 37.02 5.88
N LYS A 17 0.62 37.72 5.10
CA LYS A 17 1.01 38.69 4.07
C LYS A 17 1.67 39.93 4.76
N GLN A 18 2.65 40.55 4.13
CA GLN A 18 2.57 41.94 3.70
C GLN A 18 3.79 42.40 2.87
N ASP A 19 3.41 43.05 1.81
CA ASP A 19 4.09 43.84 0.81
C ASP A 19 4.76 45.08 1.42
N THR A 20 5.97 45.48 0.93
CA THR A 20 6.28 46.84 0.52
C THR A 20 7.73 46.99 0.00
N THR A 21 7.81 47.61 -1.15
CA THR A 21 8.95 48.19 -1.88
C THR A 21 9.73 49.27 -1.09
N GLN A 22 11.07 49.32 -1.23
CA GLN A 22 11.85 50.46 -1.75
C GLN A 22 13.37 50.27 -1.58
N ASP A 23 14.05 50.31 -2.71
CA ASP A 23 15.18 51.09 -3.19
C ASP A 23 16.21 51.66 -2.18
N GLY A 24 17.51 51.47 -2.50
CA GLY A 24 18.62 52.16 -1.86
C GLY A 24 19.98 51.50 -2.08
N SER A 25 20.64 51.89 -3.16
CA SER A 25 22.06 51.62 -3.44
C SER A 25 22.99 52.08 -2.31
N GLN A 26 24.01 51.25 -1.96
CA GLN A 26 25.37 51.77 -1.75
C GLN A 26 26.44 50.64 -1.68
N LYS A 27 27.61 51.05 -2.11
CA LYS A 27 28.80 50.35 -2.54
C LYS A 27 29.60 49.64 -1.43
N VAL A 28 30.20 48.51 -1.88
CA VAL A 28 31.58 48.01 -1.73
C VAL A 28 32.26 48.12 -0.36
N ASP A 29 32.64 46.92 0.18
CA ASP A 29 34.03 46.70 0.57
C ASP A 29 34.32 45.16 0.53
N GLU A 30 35.41 44.84 -0.16
CA GLU A 30 36.03 43.52 -0.23
C GLU A 30 36.56 43.12 1.16
N ASN A 31 36.21 41.88 1.63
CA ASN A 31 37.16 41.17 2.46
C ASN A 31 37.05 39.65 2.16
N ALA A 32 38.09 39.18 1.47
CA ALA A 32 38.31 37.78 1.27
C ALA A 32 38.76 37.12 2.58
N ASN A 33 37.97 36.19 3.09
CA ASN A 33 38.46 34.95 3.69
C ASN A 33 37.29 34.23 4.40
N ASN A 34 36.79 33.13 3.83
CA ASN A 34 36.19 32.00 4.53
C ASN A 34 35.59 31.01 3.51
N GLY A 35 36.46 30.45 2.67
CA GLY A 35 36.09 29.41 1.71
C GLY A 35 36.20 27.96 2.21
N ALA A 36 36.73 27.74 3.41
CA ALA A 36 37.06 26.39 3.90
C ALA A 36 36.04 25.79 4.90
N ASP A 37 35.24 26.63 5.57
CA ASP A 37 34.34 26.15 6.65
C ASP A 37 32.92 25.78 6.13
N SER A 38 32.55 26.27 4.95
CA SER A 38 31.23 25.97 4.36
C SER A 38 31.17 24.61 3.64
N GLN A 39 32.33 24.05 3.26
CA GLN A 39 32.42 22.76 2.55
C GLN A 39 32.38 21.60 3.52
N SER A 40 33.09 21.68 4.65
CA SER A 40 33.11 20.65 5.68
C SER A 40 31.72 20.43 6.35
N ASN A 41 30.95 21.49 6.53
CA ASN A 41 29.59 21.42 7.09
C ASN A 41 28.60 20.77 6.11
N LYS A 42 28.73 20.98 4.79
CA LYS A 42 27.87 20.31 3.78
C LYS A 42 28.18 18.82 3.66
N ASP A 43 29.44 18.43 3.71
CA ASP A 43 29.84 17.04 3.62
C ASP A 43 29.45 16.23 4.88
N GLN A 44 29.56 16.83 6.06
CA GLN A 44 29.09 16.24 7.31
C GLN A 44 27.55 16.13 7.35
N GLN A 45 26.84 17.12 6.84
CA GLN A 45 25.38 17.09 6.79
C GLN A 45 24.86 16.05 5.78
N ALA A 46 25.53 15.89 4.62
CA ALA A 46 25.20 14.86 3.64
C ALA A 46 25.50 13.44 4.17
N THR A 47 26.61 13.25 4.91
CA THR A 47 26.96 11.98 5.53
C THR A 47 25.96 11.59 6.62
N ASN A 48 25.61 12.53 7.49
CA ASN A 48 24.61 12.31 8.56
C ASN A 48 23.23 12.00 8.00
N LEU A 49 22.82 12.62 6.89
CA LEU A 49 21.55 12.33 6.21
C LEU A 49 21.55 10.90 5.65
N SER A 50 22.64 10.49 4.99
CA SER A 50 22.75 9.14 4.42
C SER A 50 22.78 8.04 5.49
N GLU A 51 23.34 8.30 6.65
CA GLU A 51 23.33 7.39 7.80
C GLU A 51 21.94 7.28 8.42
N LEU A 52 21.21 8.40 8.51
CA LEU A 52 19.84 8.44 8.99
C LEU A 52 18.89 7.66 8.05
N GLU A 53 19.03 7.86 6.75
CA GLU A 53 18.25 7.13 5.74
C GLU A 53 18.49 5.63 5.80
N LYS A 54 19.76 5.20 5.95
CA LYS A 54 20.11 3.79 6.13
C LYS A 54 19.47 3.20 7.40
N LYS A 55 19.55 3.94 8.50
CA LYS A 55 18.95 3.50 9.76
C LYS A 55 17.42 3.36 9.65
N GLN A 56 16.75 4.32 9.02
CA GLN A 56 15.30 4.25 8.77
C GLN A 56 14.93 3.06 7.88
N PHE A 57 15.72 2.80 6.84
CA PHE A 57 15.51 1.65 5.97
C PHE A 57 15.65 0.31 6.71
N GLU A 58 16.70 0.15 7.55
CA GLU A 58 16.87 -1.08 8.33
C GLU A 58 15.75 -1.27 9.36
N GLU A 59 15.34 -0.20 10.05
CA GLU A 59 14.21 -0.25 10.98
C GLU A 59 12.90 -0.64 10.29
N GLN A 60 12.65 -0.11 9.09
CA GLN A 60 11.49 -0.45 8.28
C GLN A 60 11.55 -1.92 7.83
N LYS A 61 12.72 -2.36 7.36
CA LYS A 61 12.95 -3.73 6.94
C LYS A 61 12.65 -4.72 8.09
N GLU A 62 13.24 -4.51 9.27
CA GLU A 62 13.00 -5.36 10.44
C GLU A 62 11.52 -5.45 10.80
N LYS A 63 10.80 -4.33 10.80
CA LYS A 63 9.36 -4.29 11.08
C LYS A 63 8.56 -5.06 10.04
N THR A 64 8.89 -4.89 8.75
CA THR A 64 8.18 -5.57 7.66
C THR A 64 8.46 -7.08 7.67
N GLU A 65 9.69 -7.50 7.97
CA GLU A 65 10.06 -8.91 8.16
C GLU A 65 9.31 -9.53 9.37
N GLN A 66 9.16 -8.78 10.44
CA GLN A 66 8.36 -9.21 11.59
C GLN A 66 6.89 -9.43 11.20
N VAL A 67 6.27 -8.44 10.56
CA VAL A 67 4.88 -8.55 10.09
C VAL A 67 4.71 -9.74 9.14
N TYR A 68 5.64 -9.92 8.21
CA TYR A 68 5.61 -11.07 7.30
C TYR A 68 5.64 -12.41 8.05
N SER A 69 6.53 -12.55 9.02
CA SER A 69 6.65 -13.75 9.84
C SER A 69 5.38 -14.02 10.66
N GLU A 70 4.80 -12.99 11.26
CA GLU A 70 3.55 -13.08 12.04
C GLU A 70 2.37 -13.51 11.16
N VAL A 71 2.23 -12.91 9.97
CA VAL A 71 1.18 -13.25 9.00
C VAL A 71 1.34 -14.68 8.51
N MET A 72 2.56 -15.11 8.18
CA MET A 72 2.87 -16.49 7.79
C MET A 72 2.50 -17.48 8.90
N GLY A 73 2.99 -17.28 10.12
CA GLY A 73 2.70 -18.17 11.23
C GLY A 73 1.21 -18.23 11.60
N LYS A 74 0.47 -17.13 11.40
CA LYS A 74 -0.98 -17.10 11.61
C LYS A 74 -1.73 -17.85 10.50
N SER A 75 -1.28 -17.72 9.25
CA SER A 75 -1.86 -18.44 8.12
C SER A 75 -1.73 -19.96 8.27
N GLU A 76 -0.57 -20.44 8.71
CA GLU A 76 -0.30 -21.85 9.02
C GLU A 76 -1.21 -22.37 10.15
N LYS A 77 -1.29 -21.63 11.28
CA LYS A 77 -2.17 -21.98 12.41
C LYS A 77 -3.66 -22.01 12.00
N SER A 78 -4.03 -21.23 10.99
CA SER A 78 -5.39 -21.19 10.46
C SER A 78 -5.64 -22.19 9.35
N ASN A 79 -4.62 -22.93 8.90
CA ASN A 79 -4.66 -23.85 7.76
C ASN A 79 -5.22 -23.19 6.48
N ILE A 80 -4.63 -22.04 6.09
CA ILE A 80 -4.99 -21.30 4.85
C ILE A 80 -3.78 -20.98 3.99
N GLN A 81 -2.60 -21.46 4.32
CA GLN A 81 -1.34 -21.19 3.60
C GLN A 81 -1.38 -21.66 2.13
N ASP A 82 -2.21 -22.66 1.82
CA ASP A 82 -2.37 -23.19 0.45
C ASP A 82 -3.39 -22.39 -0.38
N ASP A 83 -4.26 -21.63 0.28
CA ASP A 83 -5.34 -20.84 -0.33
C ASP A 83 -4.94 -19.39 -0.59
N ILE A 84 -3.87 -18.91 0.08
CA ILE A 84 -3.37 -17.55 -0.03
C ILE A 84 -1.89 -17.54 -0.40
N ARG A 85 -1.44 -16.41 -0.95
CA ARG A 85 -0.01 -16.14 -1.13
C ARG A 85 0.35 -14.93 -0.29
N ILE A 86 1.45 -15.03 0.45
CA ILE A 86 1.96 -13.95 1.27
C ILE A 86 3.31 -13.54 0.69
N ASN A 87 3.45 -12.28 0.32
CA ASN A 87 4.68 -11.73 -0.22
C ASN A 87 5.05 -10.47 0.56
N MET A 88 6.34 -10.22 0.66
CA MET A 88 6.87 -8.97 1.15
C MET A 88 7.32 -8.11 -0.04
N ASP A 89 7.05 -6.82 0.01
CA ASP A 89 7.54 -5.89 -0.98
C ASP A 89 9.07 -5.87 -1.02
N LYS A 90 9.66 -5.70 -2.20
CA LYS A 90 11.11 -5.67 -2.39
C LYS A 90 11.81 -4.50 -1.68
N ASP A 91 11.08 -3.40 -1.48
CA ASP A 91 11.56 -2.21 -0.79
C ASP A 91 11.06 -2.17 0.67
N TYR A 92 10.53 -3.29 1.18
CA TYR A 92 10.03 -3.49 2.55
C TYR A 92 8.92 -2.52 2.97
N GLN A 93 8.14 -2.01 1.99
CA GLN A 93 7.10 -1.02 2.27
C GLN A 93 5.84 -1.65 2.87
N TYR A 94 5.53 -2.91 2.52
CA TYR A 94 4.32 -3.60 2.94
C TYR A 94 4.44 -5.13 2.86
N VAL A 95 3.52 -5.81 3.51
CA VAL A 95 3.24 -7.24 3.33
C VAL A 95 1.95 -7.39 2.54
N GLN A 96 1.97 -8.22 1.51
CA GLN A 96 0.84 -8.48 0.63
C GLN A 96 0.26 -9.87 0.90
N ILE A 97 -1.06 -9.94 1.10
CA ILE A 97 -1.84 -11.19 1.11
C ILE A 97 -2.65 -11.23 -0.19
N SER A 98 -2.41 -12.25 -1.02
CA SER A 98 -3.11 -12.42 -2.28
C SER A 98 -3.99 -13.67 -2.25
N MET A 99 -5.20 -13.56 -2.74
CA MET A 99 -6.16 -14.66 -2.92
C MET A 99 -6.55 -14.75 -4.39
N ASN A 100 -6.78 -15.97 -4.88
CA ASN A 100 -7.29 -16.14 -6.24
C ASN A 100 -8.75 -15.64 -6.31
N GLY A 101 -9.02 -14.63 -7.14
CA GLY A 101 -10.35 -14.07 -7.31
C GLY A 101 -11.40 -15.07 -7.84
N ALA A 102 -10.97 -16.10 -8.60
CA ALA A 102 -11.87 -17.16 -9.04
C ALA A 102 -12.38 -18.04 -7.88
N LEU A 103 -11.67 -18.06 -6.75
CA LEU A 103 -12.18 -18.69 -5.53
C LEU A 103 -13.26 -17.81 -4.90
N LEU A 104 -13.05 -16.49 -4.85
CA LEU A 104 -13.94 -15.55 -4.17
C LEU A 104 -15.21 -15.24 -4.95
N PHE A 105 -15.12 -15.14 -6.29
CA PHE A 105 -16.18 -14.61 -7.14
C PHE A 105 -16.45 -15.50 -8.35
N ASP A 106 -17.69 -15.49 -8.83
CA ASP A 106 -18.01 -16.02 -10.15
C ASP A 106 -17.60 -15.03 -11.26
N SER A 107 -17.50 -15.56 -12.48
CA SER A 107 -17.10 -14.74 -13.63
C SER A 107 -18.07 -13.57 -13.84
N GLY A 108 -17.54 -12.36 -13.99
CA GLY A 108 -18.35 -11.15 -14.23
C GLY A 108 -19.14 -10.65 -13.04
N THR A 109 -18.96 -11.23 -11.84
CA THR A 109 -19.69 -10.81 -10.62
C THR A 109 -18.73 -10.29 -9.54
N ALA A 110 -19.27 -9.51 -8.61
CA ALA A 110 -18.57 -9.10 -7.38
C ALA A 110 -19.18 -9.73 -6.12
N THR A 111 -20.21 -10.56 -6.24
CA THR A 111 -20.82 -11.23 -5.09
C THR A 111 -19.87 -12.31 -4.56
N ILE A 112 -19.49 -12.22 -3.29
CA ILE A 112 -18.62 -13.19 -2.63
C ILE A 112 -19.35 -14.53 -2.52
N LYS A 113 -18.69 -15.61 -2.96
CA LYS A 113 -19.22 -16.99 -2.85
C LYS A 113 -19.36 -17.40 -1.39
N LYS A 114 -20.48 -17.99 -1.03
CA LYS A 114 -20.70 -18.48 0.35
C LYS A 114 -19.65 -19.51 0.77
N SER A 115 -19.17 -20.35 -0.17
CA SER A 115 -18.14 -21.36 0.09
C SER A 115 -16.79 -20.79 0.52
N THR A 116 -16.49 -19.53 0.17
CA THR A 116 -15.21 -18.88 0.49
C THR A 116 -15.26 -17.97 1.71
N LEU A 117 -16.45 -17.75 2.28
CA LEU A 117 -16.58 -16.93 3.50
C LEU A 117 -15.73 -17.45 4.68
N PRO A 118 -15.56 -18.77 4.91
CA PRO A 118 -14.67 -19.26 5.97
C PRO A 118 -13.20 -18.86 5.73
N LEU A 119 -12.70 -18.92 4.48
CA LEU A 119 -11.35 -18.47 4.12
C LEU A 119 -11.21 -16.97 4.36
N LEU A 120 -12.14 -16.18 3.81
CA LEU A 120 -12.13 -14.72 3.96
C LEU A 120 -12.25 -14.29 5.43
N SER A 121 -12.99 -15.04 6.25
CA SER A 121 -13.06 -14.83 7.69
C SER A 121 -11.70 -14.99 8.37
N LYS A 122 -10.95 -16.05 8.05
CA LYS A 122 -9.62 -16.29 8.60
C LYS A 122 -8.63 -15.20 8.18
N VAL A 123 -8.69 -14.75 6.92
CA VAL A 123 -7.90 -13.59 6.46
C VAL A 123 -8.27 -12.33 7.26
N GLY A 124 -9.55 -12.09 7.48
CA GLY A 124 -10.02 -10.97 8.32
C GLY A 124 -9.52 -11.07 9.77
N ASP A 125 -9.35 -12.27 10.33
CA ASP A 125 -8.78 -12.45 11.67
C ASP A 125 -7.27 -12.15 11.70
N ILE A 126 -6.55 -12.40 10.62
CA ILE A 126 -5.16 -11.98 10.45
C ILE A 126 -5.11 -10.44 10.39
N LEU A 127 -5.90 -9.82 9.52
CA LEU A 127 -5.92 -8.37 9.35
C LEU A 127 -6.34 -7.63 10.64
N LYS A 128 -7.15 -8.25 11.49
CA LYS A 128 -7.55 -7.67 12.77
C LYS A 128 -6.39 -7.45 13.74
N MET A 129 -5.30 -8.19 13.61
CA MET A 129 -4.08 -7.96 14.39
C MET A 129 -3.45 -6.60 14.06
N TYR A 130 -3.77 -6.06 12.88
CA TYR A 130 -3.25 -4.80 12.36
C TYR A 130 -4.36 -3.72 12.26
N ASP A 131 -5.46 -3.87 13.02
CA ASP A 131 -6.54 -2.87 13.04
C ASP A 131 -6.03 -1.53 13.60
N GLY A 132 -6.06 -0.51 12.76
CA GLY A 132 -5.45 0.79 13.03
C GLY A 132 -4.25 1.12 12.13
N LYS A 133 -3.81 0.17 11.32
CA LYS A 133 -2.86 0.36 10.23
C LYS A 133 -3.62 0.46 8.90
N MET A 134 -3.09 1.21 7.95
CA MET A 134 -3.69 1.33 6.62
C MET A 134 -3.63 0.00 5.87
N ILE A 135 -4.76 -0.51 5.43
CA ILE A 135 -4.92 -1.75 4.68
C ILE A 135 -5.55 -1.42 3.34
N LYS A 136 -4.82 -1.63 2.24
CA LYS A 136 -5.36 -1.52 0.88
C LYS A 136 -5.98 -2.85 0.46
N ILE A 137 -7.18 -2.78 -0.10
CA ILE A 137 -7.91 -3.93 -0.63
C ILE A 137 -7.98 -3.77 -2.14
N GLU A 138 -7.12 -4.44 -2.87
CA GLU A 138 -7.03 -4.31 -4.31
C GLU A 138 -7.77 -5.43 -5.03
N GLY A 139 -8.66 -5.03 -5.94
CA GLY A 139 -9.35 -5.93 -6.87
C GLY A 139 -8.66 -5.94 -8.21
N HIS A 140 -8.39 -7.14 -8.74
CA HIS A 140 -7.78 -7.34 -10.05
C HIS A 140 -8.69 -8.16 -10.97
N THR A 141 -8.47 -8.05 -12.27
CA THR A 141 -9.07 -8.90 -13.29
C THR A 141 -8.01 -9.32 -14.31
N ASP A 142 -8.31 -10.31 -15.12
CA ASP A 142 -7.53 -10.52 -16.35
C ASP A 142 -7.89 -9.44 -17.40
N ASN A 143 -7.25 -9.53 -18.57
CA ASN A 143 -7.44 -8.59 -19.67
C ASN A 143 -8.63 -8.93 -20.59
N VAL A 144 -9.40 -9.98 -20.30
CA VAL A 144 -10.59 -10.30 -21.09
C VAL A 144 -11.67 -9.28 -20.77
N PRO A 145 -12.15 -8.50 -21.78
CA PRO A 145 -13.21 -7.53 -21.54
C PRO A 145 -14.47 -8.22 -21.05
N ILE A 146 -15.08 -7.68 -19.99
CA ILE A 146 -16.42 -8.13 -19.59
C ILE A 146 -17.47 -7.53 -20.53
N SER A 147 -18.49 -8.32 -20.85
CA SER A 147 -19.62 -7.87 -21.68
C SER A 147 -20.93 -8.46 -21.15
N GLY A 148 -22.02 -7.72 -21.33
CA GLY A 148 -23.38 -8.18 -21.00
C GLY A 148 -23.74 -8.25 -19.52
N GLY A 149 -22.87 -7.75 -18.61
CA GLY A 149 -23.14 -7.69 -17.18
C GLY A 149 -23.52 -6.29 -16.69
N ILE A 150 -23.71 -6.17 -15.35
CA ILE A 150 -24.02 -4.89 -14.70
C ILE A 150 -22.80 -3.94 -14.63
N TYR A 151 -21.59 -4.48 -14.78
CA TYR A 151 -20.36 -3.70 -14.73
C TYR A 151 -19.96 -3.23 -16.11
N LYS A 152 -19.66 -1.95 -16.24
CA LYS A 152 -19.33 -1.29 -17.51
C LYS A 152 -18.03 -1.82 -18.15
N ASN A 153 -17.04 -2.16 -17.32
CA ASN A 153 -15.73 -2.69 -17.74
C ASN A 153 -15.00 -3.36 -16.55
N ASN A 154 -13.81 -3.88 -16.81
CA ASN A 154 -12.98 -4.54 -15.81
C ASN A 154 -12.58 -3.63 -14.62
N MET A 155 -12.47 -2.32 -14.84
CA MET A 155 -12.20 -1.37 -13.74
C MET A 155 -13.38 -1.32 -12.77
N TRP A 156 -14.61 -1.22 -13.27
CA TRP A 156 -15.81 -1.24 -12.43
C TRP A 156 -15.98 -2.56 -11.70
N LEU A 157 -15.72 -3.69 -12.37
CA LEU A 157 -15.80 -5.02 -11.75
C LEU A 157 -14.76 -5.16 -10.64
N SER A 158 -13.51 -4.79 -10.89
CA SER A 158 -12.44 -4.90 -9.89
C SER A 158 -12.68 -4.00 -8.68
N THR A 159 -13.16 -2.78 -8.91
CA THR A 159 -13.56 -1.86 -7.82
C THR A 159 -14.72 -2.44 -7.01
N ALA A 160 -15.76 -2.95 -7.65
CA ALA A 160 -16.89 -3.57 -6.97
C ALA A 160 -16.45 -4.77 -6.11
N ARG A 161 -15.54 -5.62 -6.61
CA ARG A 161 -14.98 -6.75 -5.86
C ARG A 161 -14.20 -6.30 -4.62
N ALA A 162 -13.36 -5.27 -4.76
CA ALA A 162 -12.63 -4.69 -3.63
C ALA A 162 -13.60 -4.13 -2.58
N THR A 163 -14.66 -3.46 -3.02
CA THR A 163 -15.71 -2.90 -2.16
C THR A 163 -16.47 -4.00 -1.42
N GLU A 164 -16.84 -5.09 -2.07
CA GLU A 164 -17.52 -6.22 -1.41
C GLU A 164 -16.67 -6.85 -0.30
N VAL A 165 -15.36 -6.98 -0.53
CA VAL A 165 -14.43 -7.47 0.50
C VAL A 165 -14.30 -6.47 1.64
N PHE A 166 -14.21 -5.17 1.34
CA PHE A 166 -14.22 -4.08 2.32
C PHE A 166 -15.47 -4.15 3.20
N GLU A 167 -16.66 -4.21 2.60
CA GLU A 167 -17.93 -4.31 3.32
C GLU A 167 -17.98 -5.55 4.24
N TYR A 168 -17.49 -6.68 3.75
CA TYR A 168 -17.37 -7.88 4.57
C TYR A 168 -16.46 -7.66 5.78
N PHE A 169 -15.29 -7.05 5.61
CA PHE A 169 -14.37 -6.78 6.71
C PHE A 169 -14.93 -5.77 7.71
N VAL A 170 -15.58 -4.72 7.26
CA VAL A 170 -16.20 -3.72 8.13
C VAL A 170 -17.38 -4.32 8.90
N HIS A 171 -18.33 -4.93 8.18
CA HIS A 171 -19.59 -5.35 8.78
C HIS A 171 -19.50 -6.69 9.50
N THR A 172 -18.71 -7.64 8.99
CA THR A 172 -18.60 -8.99 9.58
C THR A 172 -17.42 -9.10 10.53
N LYS A 173 -16.26 -8.61 10.14
CA LYS A 173 -15.03 -8.70 10.95
C LYS A 173 -14.84 -7.53 11.90
N LYS A 174 -15.64 -6.46 11.76
CA LYS A 174 -15.60 -5.26 12.61
C LYS A 174 -14.24 -4.52 12.55
N LEU A 175 -13.60 -4.55 11.39
CA LEU A 175 -12.42 -3.71 11.12
C LEU A 175 -12.88 -2.25 10.96
N LYS A 176 -11.98 -1.32 11.33
CA LYS A 176 -12.30 0.12 11.27
C LYS A 176 -12.21 0.63 9.82
N ALA A 177 -13.34 1.03 9.25
CA ALA A 177 -13.47 1.48 7.87
C ALA A 177 -12.45 2.57 7.47
N LYS A 178 -12.09 3.49 8.40
CA LYS A 178 -11.14 4.57 8.14
C LYS A 178 -9.71 4.12 7.83
N TYR A 179 -9.38 2.87 8.10
CA TYR A 179 -8.07 2.27 7.81
C TYR A 179 -8.12 1.28 6.64
N LEU A 180 -9.26 1.15 5.97
CA LEU A 180 -9.44 0.26 4.83
C LEU A 180 -9.64 1.07 3.55
N GLU A 181 -8.86 0.80 2.52
CA GLU A 181 -8.92 1.49 1.23
C GLU A 181 -9.23 0.51 0.09
N PRO A 182 -10.50 0.38 -0.35
CA PRO A 182 -10.85 -0.46 -1.48
C PRO A 182 -10.49 0.21 -2.81
N THR A 183 -9.75 -0.48 -3.69
CA THR A 183 -9.27 0.05 -4.97
C THR A 183 -9.39 -1.00 -6.08
N GLY A 184 -9.89 -0.61 -7.24
CA GLY A 184 -9.87 -1.43 -8.45
C GLY A 184 -8.60 -1.18 -9.28
N ARG A 185 -7.96 -2.26 -9.74
CA ARG A 185 -6.76 -2.21 -10.60
C ARG A 185 -7.01 -2.78 -11.99
N ALA A 186 -8.17 -3.39 -12.25
CA ALA A 186 -8.45 -4.07 -13.50
C ALA A 186 -7.30 -5.03 -13.90
N ALA A 187 -6.87 -4.97 -15.17
CA ALA A 187 -5.78 -5.79 -15.71
C ALA A 187 -4.45 -5.04 -15.85
N TYR A 188 -4.30 -3.88 -15.17
CA TYR A 188 -3.13 -3.01 -15.36
C TYR A 188 -1.89 -3.46 -14.62
N GLU A 189 -2.05 -4.28 -13.58
CA GLU A 189 -0.96 -4.83 -12.77
C GLU A 189 -1.02 -6.37 -12.77
N PRO A 190 -0.69 -7.04 -13.89
CA PRO A 190 -0.80 -8.48 -14.00
C PRO A 190 0.36 -9.18 -13.26
N VAL A 191 0.05 -10.20 -12.46
CA VAL A 191 1.06 -11.06 -11.81
C VAL A 191 1.56 -12.19 -12.71
N ALA A 192 0.87 -12.43 -13.82
CA ALA A 192 1.22 -13.44 -14.84
C ALA A 192 0.81 -12.98 -16.24
N SER A 193 1.34 -13.65 -17.27
CA SER A 193 1.02 -13.31 -18.65
C SER A 193 -0.46 -13.49 -18.99
N ASN A 194 -1.14 -12.44 -19.43
CA ASN A 194 -2.51 -12.47 -19.92
C ASN A 194 -2.67 -13.16 -21.30
N LYS A 195 -1.57 -13.58 -21.95
CA LYS A 195 -1.60 -14.21 -23.29
C LYS A 195 -2.20 -15.61 -23.29
N ASN A 196 -2.15 -16.32 -22.17
CA ASN A 196 -2.67 -17.69 -22.05
C ASN A 196 -3.66 -17.84 -20.89
N GLN A 197 -4.46 -18.90 -20.92
CA GLN A 197 -5.51 -19.14 -19.94
C GLN A 197 -4.94 -19.33 -18.52
N LYS A 198 -3.80 -20.01 -18.37
CA LYS A 198 -3.17 -20.25 -17.07
C LYS A 198 -2.74 -18.92 -16.40
N GLY A 199 -2.12 -18.03 -17.16
CA GLY A 199 -1.72 -16.73 -16.64
C GLY A 199 -2.91 -15.82 -16.31
N ARG A 200 -3.94 -15.82 -17.19
CA ARG A 200 -5.19 -15.10 -16.90
C ARG A 200 -5.89 -15.58 -15.62
N ALA A 201 -5.85 -16.89 -15.37
CA ALA A 201 -6.42 -17.43 -14.13
C ALA A 201 -5.67 -16.98 -12.87
N GLN A 202 -4.39 -16.63 -12.98
CA GLN A 202 -3.61 -16.07 -11.87
C GLN A 202 -3.87 -14.58 -11.65
N ASN A 203 -4.35 -13.86 -12.68
CA ASN A 203 -4.63 -12.42 -12.65
C ASN A 203 -6.07 -12.08 -12.23
N ARG A 204 -6.88 -13.10 -11.96
CA ARG A 204 -8.28 -12.94 -11.53
C ARG A 204 -8.43 -12.91 -10.03
#